data_2791fbdd7a827cf9da7bf1acb1c90a0a
#
_entry.id   2791fbdd7a827cf9da7bf1acb1c90a0a
#
_cell.length_a   1.000
_cell.length_b   1.000
_cell.length_c   1.000
_cell.angle_alpha   90.00
_cell.angle_beta   90.00
_cell.angle_gamma   90.00
#
_symmetry.space_group_name_H-M   'P 1'
#
loop_
_entity.id
_entity.type
_entity.pdbx_description
1 polymer ?
#
loop_
_entity_poly.entity_id
_entity_poly.type
_entity_poly.pdbx_seq_one_letter_code
_entity_poly.pdbx_strand_id
1 'polypeptide(L)'
;SYAVMESVAKIVAMGGDYARIRFSFQEYFEKLLNDPQKWGKPMAALLGAYRAQKALGLPSIGGKDSMSGTFMDLSVPPTLISFAITTAEVDDIMTPEFKETGHQVVEFVIGKDEFGLFNYEHAKMQYRRIHQWMKEGRIVAAYTVKHGGLVEAISKMAMGNEIGFDFDSNLSLDDLAMMNYGNIVAELADQPETMLPGDIRLVGYTTDLKELRYDDQSVSLSEVRNWY
;
A
#
# COMPACT_ATOMS: atom_id res chain seq x y z
N SER A 1 8.45 -1.88 10.81
CA SER A 1 7.06 -2.33 10.60
C SER A 1 6.48 -1.84 9.26
N TYR A 2 6.63 -0.55 8.90
CA TYR A 2 6.01 0.03 7.71
C TYR A 2 6.42 -0.65 6.40
N ALA A 3 7.72 -0.90 6.17
CA ALA A 3 8.20 -1.61 4.99
C ALA A 3 7.60 -3.03 4.85
N VAL A 4 7.40 -3.72 5.98
CA VAL A 4 6.75 -5.03 6.01
C VAL A 4 5.29 -4.92 5.60
N MET A 5 4.55 -3.97 6.17
CA MET A 5 3.14 -3.75 5.82
C MET A 5 2.96 -3.33 4.37
N GLU A 6 3.84 -2.47 3.85
CA GLU A 6 3.80 -2.08 2.44
C GLU A 6 4.02 -3.28 1.51
N SER A 7 5.00 -4.13 1.80
CA SER A 7 5.28 -5.32 0.97
C SER A 7 4.14 -6.33 1.01
N VAL A 8 3.46 -6.51 2.16
CA VAL A 8 2.26 -7.34 2.29
C VAL A 8 1.11 -6.76 1.47
N ALA A 9 0.83 -5.45 1.64
CA ALA A 9 -0.24 -4.79 0.90
C ALA A 9 -0.06 -4.89 -0.62
N LYS A 10 1.17 -4.76 -1.13
CA LYS A 10 1.49 -4.94 -2.56
C LYS A 10 1.13 -6.34 -3.06
N ILE A 11 1.47 -7.37 -2.31
CA ILE A 11 1.11 -8.75 -2.66
C ILE A 11 -0.41 -8.94 -2.69
N VAL A 12 -1.11 -8.42 -1.68
CA VAL A 12 -2.57 -8.54 -1.60
C VAL A 12 -3.25 -7.75 -2.73
N ALA A 13 -2.79 -6.54 -3.03
CA ALA A 13 -3.33 -5.74 -4.13
C ALA A 13 -3.15 -6.40 -5.50
N MET A 14 -2.16 -7.29 -5.65
CA MET A 14 -1.93 -8.09 -6.87
C MET A 14 -2.71 -9.41 -6.89
N GLY A 15 -3.61 -9.67 -5.94
CA GLY A 15 -4.41 -10.90 -5.87
C GLY A 15 -3.81 -12.01 -4.99
N GLY A 16 -2.64 -11.79 -4.41
CA GLY A 16 -1.98 -12.81 -3.57
C GLY A 16 -2.64 -13.00 -2.20
N ASP A 17 -2.69 -14.25 -1.73
CA ASP A 17 -3.11 -14.56 -0.37
C ASP A 17 -2.01 -14.13 0.63
N TYR A 18 -2.34 -13.19 1.52
CA TYR A 18 -1.39 -12.71 2.51
C TYR A 18 -0.85 -13.83 3.39
N ALA A 19 -1.66 -14.82 3.75
CA ALA A 19 -1.26 -15.91 4.65
C ALA A 19 -0.16 -16.81 4.08
N ARG A 20 0.07 -16.76 2.78
CA ARG A 20 1.10 -17.55 2.08
C ARG A 20 2.42 -16.80 1.88
N ILE A 21 2.48 -15.53 2.27
CA ILE A 21 3.68 -14.69 2.09
C ILE A 21 4.86 -15.22 2.90
N ARG A 22 6.05 -15.10 2.31
CA ARG A 22 7.35 -15.26 2.96
C ARG A 22 8.18 -14.01 2.69
N PHE A 23 9.02 -13.61 3.65
CA PHE A 23 9.86 -12.43 3.51
C PHE A 23 11.33 -12.77 3.29
N SER A 24 12.01 -11.85 2.64
CA SER A 24 13.45 -11.69 2.72
C SER A 24 13.73 -10.21 3.03
N PHE A 25 14.64 -9.93 3.96
CA PHE A 25 14.96 -8.56 4.35
C PHE A 25 16.38 -8.20 3.93
N GLN A 26 16.57 -6.92 3.57
CA GLN A 26 17.90 -6.34 3.43
C GLN A 26 17.99 -5.10 4.29
N GLU A 27 19.08 -4.97 5.03
CA GLU A 27 19.32 -3.83 5.91
C GLU A 27 20.66 -3.17 5.58
N TYR A 28 20.68 -1.84 5.70
CA TYR A 28 21.86 -1.02 5.45
C TYR A 28 21.99 0.00 6.56
N PHE A 29 23.17 0.03 7.19
CA PHE A 29 23.51 0.94 8.26
C PHE A 29 24.92 1.48 8.07
N GLU A 30 25.19 2.64 8.67
CA GLU A 30 26.51 3.23 8.78
C GLU A 30 27.49 2.31 9.53
N LYS A 31 28.78 2.64 9.53
CA LYS A 31 29.76 1.96 10.39
C LYS A 31 29.39 2.19 11.86
N LEU A 32 29.10 1.12 12.58
CA LEU A 32 28.60 1.18 13.96
C LEU A 32 29.70 1.46 14.98
N LEU A 33 30.93 0.96 14.73
CA LEU A 33 32.07 1.08 15.64
C LEU A 33 31.69 0.66 17.08
N ASN A 34 32.19 1.34 18.09
CA ASN A 34 31.87 1.13 19.51
C ASN A 34 30.84 2.16 20.03
N ASP A 35 29.94 2.62 19.16
CA ASP A 35 28.92 3.62 19.49
C ASP A 35 27.57 2.96 19.77
N PRO A 36 27.10 2.93 21.05
CA PRO A 36 25.81 2.31 21.38
C PRO A 36 24.61 2.93 20.67
N GLN A 37 24.64 4.24 20.35
CA GLN A 37 23.55 4.92 19.65
C GLN A 37 23.44 4.41 18.22
N LYS A 38 24.57 4.16 17.56
CA LYS A 38 24.60 3.59 16.21
C LYS A 38 24.07 2.14 16.21
N TRP A 39 24.42 1.33 17.22
CA TRP A 39 23.90 -0.01 17.40
C TRP A 39 22.40 -0.05 17.69
N GLY A 40 21.85 0.99 18.29
CA GLY A 40 20.40 1.13 18.51
C GLY A 40 19.59 1.16 17.22
N LYS A 41 20.15 1.63 16.10
CA LYS A 41 19.45 1.75 14.81
C LYS A 41 19.10 0.37 14.21
N PRO A 42 20.05 -0.55 13.98
CA PRO A 42 19.71 -1.90 13.50
C PRO A 42 18.83 -2.66 14.50
N MET A 43 19.03 -2.48 15.80
CA MET A 43 18.17 -3.10 16.81
C MET A 43 16.71 -2.63 16.69
N ALA A 44 16.47 -1.34 16.50
CA ALA A 44 15.13 -0.80 16.32
C ALA A 44 14.48 -1.31 15.01
N ALA A 45 15.24 -1.39 13.91
CA ALA A 45 14.76 -1.93 12.66
C ALA A 45 14.36 -3.41 12.79
N LEU A 46 15.24 -4.22 13.42
CA LEU A 46 15.00 -5.64 13.70
C LEU A 46 13.75 -5.84 14.57
N LEU A 47 13.60 -5.10 15.65
CA LEU A 47 12.42 -5.19 16.54
C LEU A 47 11.13 -4.83 15.78
N GLY A 48 11.16 -3.82 14.93
CA GLY A 48 10.01 -3.44 14.10
C GLY A 48 9.62 -4.52 13.10
N ALA A 49 10.59 -5.13 12.42
CA ALA A 49 10.37 -6.24 11.49
C ALA A 49 9.89 -7.52 12.21
N TYR A 50 10.52 -7.85 13.34
CA TYR A 50 10.14 -9.00 14.18
C TYR A 50 8.70 -8.88 14.69
N ARG A 51 8.32 -7.71 15.22
CA ARG A 51 6.96 -7.45 15.69
C ARG A 51 5.94 -7.68 14.56
N ALA A 52 6.20 -7.13 13.37
CA ALA A 52 5.30 -7.29 12.24
C ALA A 52 5.15 -8.75 11.81
N GLN A 53 6.27 -9.50 11.69
CA GLN A 53 6.24 -10.92 11.35
C GLN A 53 5.45 -11.75 12.36
N LYS A 54 5.73 -11.54 13.66
CA LYS A 54 5.04 -12.25 14.75
C LYS A 54 3.53 -11.99 14.75
N ALA A 55 3.14 -10.73 14.60
CA ALA A 55 1.74 -10.34 14.65
C ALA A 55 0.97 -10.80 13.40
N LEU A 56 1.58 -10.73 12.22
CA LEU A 56 0.98 -11.22 10.97
C LEU A 56 1.01 -12.76 10.86
N GLY A 57 1.88 -13.43 11.60
CA GLY A 57 2.11 -14.88 11.48
C GLY A 57 2.90 -15.26 10.22
N LEU A 58 3.73 -14.36 9.69
CA LEU A 58 4.44 -14.52 8.42
C LEU A 58 5.96 -14.59 8.66
N PRO A 59 6.64 -15.70 8.28
CA PRO A 59 8.06 -15.84 8.50
C PRO A 59 8.90 -15.21 7.40
N SER A 60 10.12 -14.79 7.75
CA SER A 60 11.20 -14.56 6.79
C SER A 60 11.96 -15.86 6.52
N ILE A 61 12.40 -16.02 5.27
CA ILE A 61 13.20 -17.17 4.82
C ILE A 61 14.69 -16.85 4.79
N GLY A 62 15.06 -15.60 4.94
CA GLY A 62 16.43 -15.13 4.94
C GLY A 62 16.53 -13.62 4.89
N GLY A 63 17.75 -13.16 4.76
CA GLY A 63 18.04 -11.75 4.69
C GLY A 63 19.54 -11.48 4.63
N LYS A 64 19.88 -10.19 4.60
CA LYS A 64 21.26 -9.73 4.54
C LYS A 64 21.38 -8.35 5.18
N ASP A 65 22.38 -8.19 6.03
CA ASP A 65 22.71 -6.90 6.66
C ASP A 65 24.02 -6.34 6.14
N SER A 66 24.13 -5.03 6.11
CA SER A 66 25.36 -4.32 5.90
C SER A 66 25.50 -3.19 6.93
N MET A 67 26.58 -3.23 7.70
CA MET A 67 26.87 -2.26 8.77
C MET A 67 28.18 -1.51 8.47
N SER A 68 28.46 -1.26 7.19
CA SER A 68 29.68 -0.59 6.73
C SER A 68 29.42 0.54 5.74
N GLY A 69 28.19 1.03 5.71
CA GLY A 69 27.72 2.07 4.77
C GLY A 69 28.20 3.49 5.13
N THR A 70 29.50 3.65 5.39
CA THR A 70 30.11 4.96 5.60
C THR A 70 31.30 5.12 4.67
N PHE A 71 31.31 6.20 3.92
CA PHE A 71 32.44 6.61 3.08
C PHE A 71 32.80 8.06 3.43
N MET A 72 33.99 8.26 3.95
CA MET A 72 34.45 9.53 4.52
C MET A 72 33.45 10.03 5.57
N ASP A 73 32.82 11.19 5.34
CA ASP A 73 31.81 11.84 6.19
C ASP A 73 30.37 11.51 5.80
N LEU A 74 30.17 10.79 4.67
CA LEU A 74 28.85 10.36 4.22
C LEU A 74 28.49 9.01 4.83
N SER A 75 27.32 8.93 5.43
CA SER A 75 26.77 7.69 5.97
C SER A 75 25.42 7.37 5.33
N VAL A 76 25.21 6.09 4.99
CA VAL A 76 23.91 5.62 4.52
C VAL A 76 22.88 5.81 5.64
N PRO A 77 21.69 6.33 5.35
CA PRO A 77 20.61 6.38 6.32
C PRO A 77 20.19 4.98 6.74
N PRO A 78 19.69 4.79 7.97
CA PRO A 78 19.14 3.51 8.41
C PRO A 78 18.04 3.05 7.46
N THR A 79 18.24 1.90 6.81
CA THR A 79 17.34 1.41 5.77
C THR A 79 17.00 -0.06 6.01
N LEU A 80 15.70 -0.40 5.99
CA LEU A 80 15.20 -1.77 5.92
C LEU A 80 14.34 -1.91 4.67
N ILE A 81 14.69 -2.87 3.82
CA ILE A 81 13.95 -3.23 2.62
C ILE A 81 13.26 -4.57 2.89
N SER A 82 11.96 -4.63 2.64
CA SER A 82 11.15 -5.85 2.75
C SER A 82 10.80 -6.37 1.36
N PHE A 83 11.23 -7.58 1.07
CA PHE A 83 10.79 -8.35 -0.10
C PHE A 83 9.75 -9.37 0.35
N ALA A 84 8.55 -9.32 -0.23
CA ALA A 84 7.50 -10.29 0.01
C ALA A 84 7.35 -11.18 -1.23
N ILE A 85 7.22 -12.48 -1.00
CA ILE A 85 7.06 -13.49 -2.06
C ILE A 85 5.88 -14.36 -1.70
N THR A 86 5.05 -14.66 -2.70
CA THR A 86 3.98 -15.67 -2.61
C THR A 86 3.83 -16.39 -3.94
N THR A 87 2.98 -17.41 -3.97
CA THR A 87 2.52 -18.07 -5.20
C THR A 87 1.05 -17.76 -5.39
N ALA A 88 0.63 -17.55 -6.64
CA ALA A 88 -0.76 -17.36 -7.03
C ALA A 88 -1.02 -18.11 -8.35
N GLU A 89 -2.27 -18.43 -8.62
CA GLU A 89 -2.67 -18.88 -9.96
C GLU A 89 -2.66 -17.68 -10.92
N VAL A 90 -2.37 -17.91 -12.18
CA VAL A 90 -2.25 -16.82 -13.17
C VAL A 90 -3.56 -16.04 -13.29
N ASP A 91 -4.68 -16.74 -13.24
CA ASP A 91 -6.03 -16.16 -13.36
C ASP A 91 -6.43 -15.31 -12.14
N ASP A 92 -5.69 -15.41 -11.04
CA ASP A 92 -5.92 -14.61 -9.82
C ASP A 92 -5.15 -13.30 -9.80
N ILE A 93 -4.25 -13.09 -10.79
CA ILE A 93 -3.40 -11.89 -10.80
C ILE A 93 -4.24 -10.67 -11.16
N MET A 94 -4.23 -9.70 -10.24
CA MET A 94 -4.90 -8.41 -10.38
C MET A 94 -3.93 -7.35 -10.88
N THR A 95 -4.34 -6.58 -11.89
CA THR A 95 -3.58 -5.43 -12.38
C THR A 95 -4.18 -4.11 -11.86
N PRO A 96 -3.37 -3.06 -11.68
CA PRO A 96 -3.80 -1.88 -10.92
C PRO A 96 -4.66 -0.89 -11.70
N GLU A 97 -4.62 -0.89 -13.04
CA GLU A 97 -5.34 0.10 -13.85
C GLU A 97 -6.87 -0.07 -13.72
N PHE A 98 -7.62 1.03 -13.70
CA PHE A 98 -9.08 1.02 -13.73
C PHE A 98 -9.62 0.27 -14.95
N LYS A 99 -10.71 -0.47 -14.78
CA LYS A 99 -11.27 -1.37 -15.80
C LYS A 99 -12.44 -0.74 -16.55
N GLU A 100 -13.35 -0.10 -15.84
CA GLU A 100 -14.57 0.47 -16.45
C GLU A 100 -14.94 1.81 -15.82
N THR A 101 -15.77 2.58 -16.50
CA THR A 101 -16.30 3.85 -16.02
C THR A 101 -17.58 3.65 -15.22
N GLY A 102 -17.84 4.52 -14.24
CA GLY A 102 -19.00 4.44 -13.36
C GLY A 102 -18.84 3.50 -12.17
N HIS A 103 -17.68 2.87 -12.05
CA HIS A 103 -17.37 1.99 -10.91
C HIS A 103 -17.07 2.78 -9.66
N GLN A 104 -17.52 2.25 -8.52
CA GLN A 104 -17.17 2.75 -7.19
C GLN A 104 -15.74 2.34 -6.85
N VAL A 105 -15.00 3.29 -6.28
CA VAL A 105 -13.64 3.03 -5.77
C VAL A 105 -13.60 3.29 -4.28
N VAL A 106 -13.07 2.33 -3.54
CA VAL A 106 -13.04 2.33 -2.08
C VAL A 106 -11.62 2.15 -1.54
N GLU A 107 -11.37 2.65 -0.34
CA GLU A 107 -10.16 2.41 0.43
C GLU A 107 -10.44 1.47 1.60
N PHE A 108 -9.70 0.37 1.67
CA PHE A 108 -9.62 -0.51 2.82
C PHE A 108 -8.62 0.07 3.81
N VAL A 109 -9.13 0.61 4.92
CA VAL A 109 -8.33 1.32 5.91
C VAL A 109 -7.73 0.35 6.92
N ILE A 110 -6.43 0.44 7.15
CA ILE A 110 -5.74 -0.32 8.20
C ILE A 110 -5.56 0.59 9.43
N GLY A 111 -6.19 0.21 10.53
CA GLY A 111 -6.10 0.97 11.77
C GLY A 111 -4.69 1.04 12.34
N LYS A 112 -4.37 2.17 12.96
CA LYS A 112 -3.13 2.42 13.72
C LYS A 112 -3.49 2.94 15.10
N ASP A 113 -2.61 2.72 16.08
CA ASP A 113 -2.74 3.32 17.39
C ASP A 113 -2.16 4.76 17.42
N GLU A 114 -2.24 5.41 18.58
CA GLU A 114 -1.74 6.77 18.81
C GLU A 114 -0.23 6.93 18.58
N PHE A 115 0.53 5.83 18.58
CA PHE A 115 1.97 5.79 18.29
C PHE A 115 2.27 5.45 16.83
N GLY A 116 1.25 5.34 15.97
CA GLY A 116 1.38 4.95 14.57
C GLY A 116 1.70 3.47 14.35
N LEU A 117 1.51 2.62 15.36
CA LEU A 117 1.70 1.19 15.24
C LEU A 117 0.44 0.52 14.67
N PHE A 118 0.62 -0.41 13.74
CA PHE A 118 -0.48 -1.07 13.06
C PHE A 118 -1.32 -1.96 13.99
N ASN A 119 -2.64 -1.94 13.81
CA ASN A 119 -3.53 -2.97 14.29
C ASN A 119 -3.45 -4.18 13.35
N TYR A 120 -2.56 -5.11 13.67
CA TYR A 120 -2.30 -6.27 12.80
C TYR A 120 -3.47 -7.24 12.69
N GLU A 121 -4.31 -7.37 13.71
CA GLU A 121 -5.52 -8.21 13.62
C GLU A 121 -6.52 -7.60 12.64
N HIS A 122 -6.71 -6.28 12.69
CA HIS A 122 -7.51 -5.57 11.71
C HIS A 122 -6.93 -5.69 10.30
N ALA A 123 -5.61 -5.54 10.14
CA ALA A 123 -4.93 -5.73 8.86
C ALA A 123 -5.18 -7.12 8.26
N LYS A 124 -5.04 -8.18 9.07
CA LYS A 124 -5.31 -9.56 8.64
C LYS A 124 -6.75 -9.76 8.18
N MET A 125 -7.70 -9.16 8.90
CA MET A 125 -9.13 -9.21 8.53
C MET A 125 -9.36 -8.52 7.18
N GLN A 126 -8.83 -7.31 6.99
CA GLN A 126 -8.98 -6.56 5.74
C GLN A 126 -8.33 -7.28 4.56
N TYR A 127 -7.11 -7.78 4.72
CA TYR A 127 -6.40 -8.48 3.64
C TYR A 127 -7.09 -9.79 3.23
N ARG A 128 -7.71 -10.52 4.17
CA ARG A 128 -8.56 -11.68 3.83
C ARG A 128 -9.81 -11.25 3.07
N ARG A 129 -10.48 -10.18 3.51
CA ARG A 129 -11.66 -9.63 2.84
C ARG A 129 -11.34 -9.20 1.41
N ILE A 130 -10.25 -8.45 1.20
CA ILE A 130 -9.82 -8.03 -0.13
C ILE A 130 -9.56 -9.25 -1.02
N HIS A 131 -8.79 -10.22 -0.56
CA HIS A 131 -8.51 -11.44 -1.32
C HIS A 131 -9.79 -12.20 -1.66
N GLN A 132 -10.72 -12.33 -0.72
CA GLN A 132 -12.02 -12.96 -0.95
C GLN A 132 -12.83 -12.20 -2.00
N TRP A 133 -12.94 -10.88 -1.90
CA TRP A 133 -13.68 -10.06 -2.86
C TRP A 133 -13.07 -10.09 -4.28
N MET A 134 -11.76 -10.23 -4.38
CA MET A 134 -11.08 -10.48 -5.66
C MET A 134 -11.48 -11.83 -6.24
N LYS A 135 -11.49 -12.89 -5.43
CA LYS A 135 -11.92 -14.24 -5.83
C LYS A 135 -13.41 -14.30 -6.26
N GLU A 136 -14.24 -13.48 -5.66
CA GLU A 136 -15.66 -13.32 -5.98
C GLU A 136 -15.89 -12.44 -7.21
N GLY A 137 -14.84 -11.82 -7.78
CA GLY A 137 -14.94 -10.88 -8.90
C GLY A 137 -15.52 -9.52 -8.52
N ARG A 138 -15.67 -9.21 -7.23
CA ARG A 138 -16.18 -7.93 -6.73
C ARG A 138 -15.14 -6.82 -6.83
N ILE A 139 -13.87 -7.13 -6.65
CA ILE A 139 -12.73 -6.22 -6.89
C ILE A 139 -12.12 -6.58 -8.23
N VAL A 140 -12.00 -5.60 -9.13
CA VAL A 140 -11.46 -5.78 -10.49
C VAL A 140 -10.14 -5.08 -10.72
N ALA A 141 -9.79 -4.11 -9.87
CA ALA A 141 -8.47 -3.47 -9.83
C ALA A 141 -8.14 -3.05 -8.40
N ALA A 142 -6.86 -3.06 -8.05
CA ALA A 142 -6.42 -2.60 -6.73
C ALA A 142 -5.00 -2.04 -6.77
N TYR A 143 -4.74 -1.07 -5.88
CA TYR A 143 -3.42 -0.48 -5.68
C TYR A 143 -3.17 -0.11 -4.22
N THR A 144 -1.91 -0.06 -3.81
CA THR A 144 -1.54 0.29 -2.44
C THR A 144 -1.41 1.79 -2.26
N VAL A 145 -1.93 2.31 -1.14
CA VAL A 145 -1.67 3.68 -0.72
C VAL A 145 -0.25 3.77 -0.15
N LYS A 146 0.52 4.76 -0.61
CA LYS A 146 1.94 4.94 -0.25
C LYS A 146 2.23 6.38 0.14
N HIS A 147 3.43 6.85 -0.25
CA HIS A 147 3.94 8.18 0.12
C HIS A 147 3.07 9.33 -0.39
N GLY A 148 2.58 9.24 -1.62
CA GLY A 148 1.75 10.29 -2.24
C GLY A 148 0.24 10.18 -1.94
N GLY A 149 -0.14 9.34 -0.97
CA GLY A 149 -1.54 9.22 -0.54
C GLY A 149 -2.47 8.60 -1.59
N LEU A 150 -3.76 8.93 -1.45
CA LEU A 150 -4.80 8.50 -2.40
C LEU A 150 -4.60 9.11 -3.78
N VAL A 151 -4.13 10.36 -3.86
CA VAL A 151 -3.89 11.04 -5.16
C VAL A 151 -2.89 10.25 -5.99
N GLU A 152 -1.76 9.82 -5.41
CA GLU A 152 -0.78 8.98 -6.12
C GLU A 152 -1.39 7.66 -6.58
N ALA A 153 -2.13 6.99 -5.70
CA ALA A 153 -2.72 5.69 -6.00
C ALA A 153 -3.72 5.79 -7.17
N ILE A 154 -4.67 6.73 -7.07
CA ILE A 154 -5.70 6.98 -8.08
C ILE A 154 -5.09 7.43 -9.41
N SER A 155 -4.10 8.34 -9.38
CA SER A 155 -3.40 8.77 -10.60
C SER A 155 -2.80 7.59 -11.37
N LYS A 156 -2.16 6.67 -10.66
CA LYS A 156 -1.55 5.47 -11.28
C LYS A 156 -2.60 4.52 -11.84
N MET A 157 -3.71 4.33 -11.13
CA MET A 157 -4.81 3.49 -11.60
C MET A 157 -5.50 4.11 -12.83
N ALA A 158 -5.67 5.43 -12.85
CA ALA A 158 -6.32 6.15 -13.95
C ALA A 158 -5.49 6.17 -15.25
N MET A 159 -4.16 6.33 -15.14
CA MET A 159 -3.28 6.46 -16.31
C MET A 159 -3.18 5.20 -17.16
N GLY A 160 -3.43 4.01 -16.62
CA GLY A 160 -3.25 2.73 -17.33
C GLY A 160 -4.17 2.60 -18.54
N ASN A 161 -5.47 2.71 -18.32
CA ASN A 161 -6.50 2.62 -19.35
C ASN A 161 -7.12 3.98 -19.73
N GLU A 162 -6.52 5.09 -19.26
CA GLU A 162 -7.01 6.45 -19.50
C GLU A 162 -8.47 6.65 -19.05
N ILE A 163 -8.85 6.03 -17.93
CA ILE A 163 -10.14 6.19 -17.26
C ILE A 163 -9.99 7.27 -16.20
N GLY A 164 -10.85 8.30 -16.26
CA GLY A 164 -10.83 9.42 -15.34
C GLY A 164 -11.40 9.06 -13.96
N PHE A 165 -11.33 10.00 -13.05
CA PHE A 165 -11.78 9.78 -11.68
C PHE A 165 -12.35 11.04 -11.04
N ASP A 166 -13.45 10.89 -10.34
CA ASP A 166 -14.12 11.92 -9.56
C ASP A 166 -14.03 11.57 -8.08
N PHE A 167 -13.26 12.35 -7.32
CA PHE A 167 -13.08 12.13 -5.89
C PHE A 167 -14.35 12.49 -5.11
N ASP A 168 -14.66 11.74 -4.07
CA ASP A 168 -15.76 12.05 -3.17
C ASP A 168 -15.49 13.36 -2.42
N SER A 169 -16.44 14.31 -2.47
CA SER A 169 -16.35 15.64 -1.85
C SER A 169 -16.31 15.61 -0.31
N ASN A 170 -16.61 14.47 0.32
CA ASN A 170 -16.45 14.29 1.77
C ASN A 170 -15.00 14.05 2.19
N LEU A 171 -14.09 13.78 1.25
CA LEU A 171 -12.66 13.68 1.54
C LEU A 171 -12.05 15.07 1.63
N SER A 172 -11.23 15.32 2.64
CA SER A 172 -10.41 16.53 2.72
C SER A 172 -9.13 16.40 1.88
N LEU A 173 -8.48 17.52 1.56
CA LEU A 173 -7.15 17.50 0.92
C LEU A 173 -6.11 16.72 1.74
N ASP A 174 -6.21 16.79 3.07
CA ASP A 174 -5.34 16.01 3.96
C ASP A 174 -5.60 14.51 3.81
N ASP A 175 -6.86 14.07 3.67
CA ASP A 175 -7.19 12.67 3.38
C ASP A 175 -6.57 12.21 2.06
N LEU A 176 -6.62 13.05 1.03
CA LEU A 176 -6.10 12.74 -0.30
C LEU A 176 -4.57 12.62 -0.31
N ALA A 177 -3.86 13.42 0.48
CA ALA A 177 -2.40 13.48 0.53
C ALA A 177 -1.77 12.58 1.61
N MET A 178 -2.57 12.05 2.54
CA MET A 178 -2.07 11.33 3.70
C MET A 178 -1.35 10.02 3.33
N MET A 179 -0.12 9.86 3.85
CA MET A 179 0.65 8.61 3.73
C MET A 179 0.02 7.50 4.56
N ASN A 180 -0.66 6.55 3.92
CA ASN A 180 -1.35 5.44 4.60
C ASN A 180 -0.82 4.07 4.15
N TYR A 181 0.47 3.81 4.45
CA TYR A 181 1.04 2.48 4.19
C TYR A 181 0.20 1.36 4.82
N GLY A 182 0.00 0.30 4.04
CA GLY A 182 -0.84 -0.84 4.40
C GLY A 182 -2.26 -0.75 3.87
N ASN A 183 -2.79 0.46 3.62
CA ASN A 183 -4.10 0.64 3.00
C ASN A 183 -4.08 0.23 1.53
N ILE A 184 -5.21 -0.22 1.03
CA ILE A 184 -5.40 -0.63 -0.37
C ILE A 184 -6.64 0.09 -0.92
N VAL A 185 -6.48 0.70 -2.09
CA VAL A 185 -7.56 1.23 -2.90
C VAL A 185 -8.01 0.16 -3.89
N ALA A 186 -9.31 0.00 -4.06
CA ALA A 186 -9.88 -1.02 -4.95
C ALA A 186 -11.07 -0.47 -5.74
N GLU A 187 -11.14 -0.84 -7.03
CA GLU A 187 -12.28 -0.63 -7.91
C GLU A 187 -13.24 -1.81 -7.76
N LEU A 188 -14.52 -1.52 -7.54
CA LEU A 188 -15.58 -2.51 -7.38
C LEU A 188 -16.36 -2.70 -8.68
N ALA A 189 -16.53 -3.96 -9.13
CA ALA A 189 -17.17 -4.32 -10.42
C ALA A 189 -18.67 -4.07 -10.46
N ASP A 190 -19.34 -4.14 -9.30
CA ASP A 190 -20.80 -4.13 -9.25
C ASP A 190 -21.36 -2.76 -8.83
N GLN A 191 -22.70 -2.68 -8.87
CA GLN A 191 -23.47 -1.52 -8.41
C GLN A 191 -22.93 -0.97 -7.10
N PRO A 192 -22.91 0.35 -6.93
CA PRO A 192 -22.40 0.99 -5.72
C PRO A 192 -23.00 0.32 -4.49
N GLU A 193 -22.15 -0.17 -3.60
CA GLU A 193 -22.61 -0.64 -2.30
C GLU A 193 -23.22 0.53 -1.54
N THR A 194 -24.53 0.44 -1.24
CA THR A 194 -25.25 1.48 -0.56
C THR A 194 -24.85 1.63 0.90
N MET A 195 -24.20 0.60 1.45
CA MET A 195 -23.69 0.62 2.83
C MET A 195 -22.35 -0.11 2.90
N LEU A 196 -21.27 0.67 2.91
CA LEU A 196 -19.93 0.14 3.15
C LEU A 196 -19.72 -0.18 4.62
N PRO A 197 -19.03 -1.28 4.99
CA PRO A 197 -18.56 -1.48 6.36
C PRO A 197 -17.75 -0.27 6.85
N GLY A 198 -17.84 0.08 8.12
CA GLY A 198 -17.24 1.31 8.66
C GLY A 198 -15.71 1.38 8.62
N ASP A 199 -15.05 0.29 8.21
CA ASP A 199 -13.61 0.18 7.99
C ASP A 199 -13.23 0.22 6.49
N ILE A 200 -14.21 0.52 5.62
CA ILE A 200 -14.05 0.76 4.18
C ILE A 200 -14.58 2.16 3.87
N ARG A 201 -13.77 2.98 3.24
CA ARG A 201 -14.08 4.38 2.93
C ARG A 201 -14.30 4.55 1.43
N LEU A 202 -15.36 5.25 1.04
CA LEU A 202 -15.56 5.69 -0.33
C LEU A 202 -14.44 6.68 -0.71
N VAL A 203 -13.83 6.47 -1.88
CA VAL A 203 -12.82 7.38 -2.45
C VAL A 203 -13.42 8.20 -3.59
N GLY A 204 -14.34 7.62 -4.37
CA GLY A 204 -15.00 8.28 -5.49
C GLY A 204 -15.44 7.28 -6.55
N TYR A 205 -15.54 7.76 -7.78
CA TYR A 205 -16.05 7.00 -8.92
C TYR A 205 -15.18 7.19 -10.16
N THR A 206 -15.00 6.13 -10.93
CA THR A 206 -14.39 6.19 -12.25
C THR A 206 -15.30 6.90 -13.24
N THR A 207 -14.74 7.68 -14.18
CA THR A 207 -15.48 8.46 -15.17
C THR A 207 -14.94 8.25 -16.58
N ASP A 208 -15.74 8.60 -17.59
CA ASP A 208 -15.34 8.63 -19.00
C ASP A 208 -14.53 9.88 -19.37
N LEU A 209 -14.49 10.88 -18.49
CA LEU A 209 -13.65 12.06 -18.64
C LEU A 209 -12.20 11.70 -18.37
N LYS A 210 -11.29 12.07 -19.29
CA LYS A 210 -9.85 11.79 -19.13
C LYS A 210 -9.17 12.80 -18.19
N GLU A 211 -9.71 12.93 -16.98
CA GLU A 211 -9.23 13.85 -15.96
C GLU A 211 -9.40 13.27 -14.54
N LEU A 212 -8.66 13.83 -13.59
CA LEU A 212 -8.91 13.64 -12.16
C LEU A 212 -9.61 14.89 -11.66
N ARG A 213 -10.77 14.72 -11.01
CA ARG A 213 -11.57 15.83 -10.51
C ARG A 213 -11.79 15.74 -9.01
N TYR A 214 -11.68 16.88 -8.35
CA TYR A 214 -12.03 17.06 -6.95
C TYR A 214 -12.77 18.39 -6.80
N ASP A 215 -14.01 18.36 -6.36
CA ASP A 215 -14.95 19.49 -6.34
C ASP A 215 -15.07 20.17 -7.72
N ASP A 216 -14.71 21.45 -7.80
CA ASP A 216 -14.74 22.26 -9.01
C ASP A 216 -13.39 22.32 -9.76
N GLN A 217 -12.39 21.57 -9.28
CA GLN A 217 -11.05 21.52 -9.87
C GLN A 217 -10.83 20.22 -10.62
N SER A 218 -10.17 20.29 -11.76
CA SER A 218 -9.74 19.11 -12.49
C SER A 218 -8.36 19.27 -13.11
N VAL A 219 -7.70 18.15 -13.35
CA VAL A 219 -6.43 18.06 -14.06
C VAL A 219 -6.51 16.92 -15.06
N SER A 220 -6.10 17.18 -16.31
CA SER A 220 -6.12 16.15 -17.35
C SER A 220 -5.12 15.02 -17.08
N LEU A 221 -5.48 13.78 -17.46
CA LEU A 221 -4.57 12.64 -17.34
C LEU A 221 -3.29 12.82 -18.17
N SER A 222 -3.34 13.62 -19.25
CA SER A 222 -2.15 13.96 -20.03
C SER A 222 -1.18 14.85 -19.26
N GLU A 223 -1.66 15.79 -18.46
CA GLU A 223 -0.82 16.61 -17.56
C GLU A 223 -0.25 15.76 -16.43
N VAL A 224 -1.07 14.93 -15.78
CA VAL A 224 -0.61 14.00 -14.75
C VAL A 224 0.51 13.11 -15.28
N ARG A 225 0.36 12.57 -16.50
CA ARG A 225 1.40 11.74 -17.15
C ARG A 225 2.71 12.50 -17.40
N ASN A 226 2.64 13.80 -17.71
CA ASN A 226 3.83 14.62 -17.94
C ASN A 226 4.61 14.92 -16.65
N TRP A 227 3.98 14.81 -15.49
CA TRP A 227 4.64 15.01 -14.19
C TRP A 227 5.35 13.73 -13.68
N TYR A 228 5.06 12.58 -14.29
CA TYR A 228 5.65 11.27 -14.00
C TYR A 228 6.85 10.97 -14.90
#